data_206e732fd3aaf2a4ee527a7ab4a857bc
#
_entry.id   206e732fd3aaf2a4ee527a7ab4a857bc
#
_cell.length_a   1.000
_cell.length_b   1.000
_cell.length_c   1.000
_cell.angle_alpha   90.00
_cell.angle_beta   90.00
_cell.angle_gamma   90.00
#
_symmetry.space_group_name_H-M   'P 1'
#
loop_
_entity.id
_entity.type
_entity.pdbx_description
1 polymer ?
#
loop_
_entity_poly.entity_id
_entity_poly.type
_entity_poly.pdbx_seq_one_letter_code
_entity_poly.pdbx_strand_id
1 'polypeptide(L)'
;MVVPELRGWRAARPRLERLARAARPRLTRAARSVRPGLARLARTAGPRIARLAGPTGSRSARTRTWQYTAGAATAGLALAAGAVTAAGPWDSTGQRTAERDRAVALERTGGTDHGRGSDTSATSHAPAGEPEPAPSAGAVLVGLDAAGATVKSASGAKPLRDVLDPLLGDAALGARHSAVVVDAATGRTLYEQDGGQAFTPASVTKIATAVAALSALGPDHRFTTRAALEPDTREVVLVGGGDPTLTARADAHGWASLRGLADATAAALAQRGLREVTLSYDTTLYAGSDLHPIGVNDNVARVTALTADEGRTDASTSGPAPRAADPAADAARAFGRFLAGHGVKVTDPGPSKATGRARTLASVSSPPLSDVVERMLTDSDNDIAEALSRQTAAATGQRADFAGGGRAIAGQLKKLGLPLAGAQFHDGSGLNRADRLTANLLTALLRTAADPARPGLRPVLTGLPVAGFTGTLADRYAADGAAGLVRAKTGTLTGVNTLAGTTVDRDGRLLVFAFLADGTTDPQAAQSALDTTATTLSSCGCA
;
A
#
# COMPACT_ATOMS: atom_id res chain seq x y z
N MET A 1 -6.65 39.48 15.32
CA MET A 1 -6.71 38.01 15.16
C MET A 1 -8.10 37.58 15.58
N VAL A 2 -8.99 37.35 14.62
CA VAL A 2 -10.38 36.94 14.85
C VAL A 2 -10.48 35.50 14.31
N VAL A 3 -10.89 34.58 15.17
CA VAL A 3 -11.03 33.15 14.85
C VAL A 3 -12.36 32.93 14.11
N PRO A 4 -12.37 32.42 12.88
CA PRO A 4 -13.59 32.12 12.16
C PRO A 4 -13.86 30.61 12.23
N GLU A 5 -14.55 30.09 13.24
CA GLU A 5 -15.11 28.73 13.17
C GLU A 5 -16.16 28.39 14.22
N LEU A 6 -17.34 29.00 14.14
CA LEU A 6 -18.48 28.56 14.96
C LEU A 6 -19.83 28.56 14.21
N ARG A 7 -19.83 28.75 12.88
CA ARG A 7 -21.11 28.77 12.12
C ARG A 7 -21.65 27.37 11.81
N GLY A 8 -20.81 26.39 11.58
CA GLY A 8 -21.23 25.00 11.30
C GLY A 8 -21.89 24.30 12.49
N TRP A 9 -21.44 24.61 13.71
CA TRP A 9 -21.96 23.99 14.93
C TRP A 9 -23.39 24.45 15.28
N ARG A 10 -23.75 25.69 14.98
CA ARG A 10 -25.10 26.23 15.25
C ARG A 10 -26.18 25.63 14.34
N ALA A 11 -25.82 25.20 13.12
CA ALA A 11 -26.75 24.57 12.18
C ALA A 11 -27.01 23.08 12.48
N ALA A 12 -26.04 22.37 13.10
CA ALA A 12 -26.15 20.94 13.43
C ALA A 12 -26.90 20.67 14.75
N ARG A 13 -26.97 21.67 15.66
CA ARG A 13 -27.56 21.54 17.00
C ARG A 13 -29.02 21.04 17.03
N PRO A 14 -29.95 21.51 16.20
CA PRO A 14 -31.35 21.05 16.25
C PRO A 14 -31.54 19.61 15.71
N ARG A 15 -30.61 19.10 14.91
CA ARG A 15 -30.64 17.68 14.44
C ARG A 15 -30.13 16.73 15.50
N LEU A 16 -29.06 17.09 16.21
CA LEU A 16 -28.52 16.32 17.33
C LEU A 16 -29.48 16.25 18.52
N GLU A 17 -30.19 17.32 18.83
CA GLU A 17 -31.21 17.34 19.89
C GLU A 17 -32.45 16.48 19.58
N ARG A 18 -32.83 16.35 18.29
CA ARG A 18 -33.89 15.43 17.86
C ARG A 18 -33.45 13.95 17.94
N LEU A 19 -32.24 13.65 17.55
CA LEU A 19 -31.66 12.28 17.68
C LEU A 19 -31.51 11.87 19.16
N ALA A 20 -31.05 12.78 20.01
CA ALA A 20 -30.92 12.52 21.43
C ALA A 20 -32.30 12.30 22.13
N ARG A 21 -33.36 12.99 21.70
CA ARG A 21 -34.73 12.77 22.23
C ARG A 21 -35.33 11.46 21.76
N ALA A 22 -35.04 11.00 20.53
CA ALA A 22 -35.53 9.73 20.00
C ALA A 22 -34.81 8.52 20.62
N ALA A 23 -33.55 8.67 21.04
CA ALA A 23 -32.74 7.60 21.66
C ALA A 23 -33.00 7.42 23.17
N ARG A 24 -33.54 8.45 23.86
CA ARG A 24 -33.78 8.44 25.31
C ARG A 24 -34.54 7.23 25.86
N PRO A 25 -35.67 6.77 25.29
CA PRO A 25 -36.43 5.65 25.87
C PRO A 25 -35.76 4.30 25.70
N ARG A 26 -34.84 4.17 24.73
CA ARG A 26 -34.05 2.94 24.53
C ARG A 26 -32.84 2.88 25.46
N LEU A 27 -32.18 4.01 25.70
CA LEU A 27 -31.05 4.11 26.62
C LEU A 27 -31.43 3.93 28.09
N THR A 28 -32.61 4.41 28.49
CA THR A 28 -33.12 4.21 29.87
C THR A 28 -33.50 2.76 30.18
N ARG A 29 -33.92 1.99 29.18
CA ARG A 29 -34.18 0.54 29.35
C ARG A 29 -32.88 -0.26 29.48
N ALA A 30 -31.85 0.05 28.67
CA ALA A 30 -30.53 -0.57 28.75
C ALA A 30 -29.80 -0.22 30.06
N ALA A 31 -29.92 1.02 30.55
CA ALA A 31 -29.32 1.46 31.81
C ALA A 31 -29.87 0.74 33.05
N ARG A 32 -31.13 0.29 33.03
CA ARG A 32 -31.73 -0.46 34.16
C ARG A 32 -31.26 -1.88 34.27
N SER A 33 -30.84 -2.53 33.16
CA SER A 33 -30.33 -3.91 33.17
C SER A 33 -28.87 -4.02 33.59
N VAL A 34 -28.08 -2.93 33.50
CA VAL A 34 -26.62 -2.90 33.76
C VAL A 34 -26.29 -2.42 35.18
N ARG A 35 -27.23 -1.76 35.89
CA ARG A 35 -27.03 -1.19 37.23
C ARG A 35 -26.44 -2.11 38.30
N PRO A 36 -26.81 -3.42 38.41
CA PRO A 36 -26.24 -4.26 39.47
C PRO A 36 -24.78 -4.65 39.25
N GLY A 37 -24.29 -4.69 38.00
CA GLY A 37 -22.91 -5.06 37.68
C GLY A 37 -21.91 -3.94 37.93
N LEU A 38 -22.28 -2.69 37.54
CA LEU A 38 -21.43 -1.52 37.71
C LEU A 38 -21.25 -1.11 39.18
N ALA A 39 -22.25 -1.33 40.02
CA ALA A 39 -22.18 -1.07 41.47
C ALA A 39 -21.21 -2.04 42.20
N ARG A 40 -20.92 -3.22 41.65
CA ARG A 40 -19.90 -4.14 42.19
C ARG A 40 -18.49 -3.72 41.76
N LEU A 41 -18.31 -3.32 40.51
CA LEU A 41 -17.02 -2.84 39.99
C LEU A 41 -16.55 -1.53 40.67
N ALA A 42 -17.46 -0.60 40.94
CA ALA A 42 -17.14 0.65 41.63
C ALA A 42 -16.68 0.43 43.09
N ARG A 43 -17.17 -0.61 43.76
CA ARG A 43 -16.78 -0.96 45.13
C ARG A 43 -15.41 -1.65 45.26
N THR A 44 -14.95 -2.32 44.20
CA THR A 44 -13.64 -3.03 44.19
C THR A 44 -12.50 -2.20 43.67
N ALA A 45 -12.76 -1.18 42.84
CA ALA A 45 -11.75 -0.33 42.23
C ALA A 45 -11.43 0.95 43.05
N GLY A 46 -12.35 1.42 43.89
CA GLY A 46 -12.24 2.66 44.62
C GLY A 46 -10.99 2.82 45.53
N PRO A 47 -10.57 1.80 46.28
CA PRO A 47 -9.44 1.95 47.22
C PRO A 47 -8.05 1.96 46.56
N ARG A 48 -7.92 1.50 45.30
CA ARG A 48 -6.62 1.42 44.63
C ARG A 48 -6.25 2.71 43.88
N ILE A 49 -7.23 3.48 43.47
CA ILE A 49 -7.01 4.75 42.71
C ILE A 49 -6.64 5.89 43.66
N ALA A 50 -7.10 5.88 44.92
CA ALA A 50 -6.80 6.91 45.91
C ALA A 50 -5.33 6.94 46.41
N ARG A 51 -4.52 5.92 46.14
CA ARG A 51 -3.10 5.82 46.58
C ARG A 51 -2.10 6.36 45.55
N LEU A 52 -2.54 6.79 44.37
CA LEU A 52 -1.65 7.33 43.31
C LEU A 52 -1.63 8.85 43.21
N ALA A 53 -2.35 9.57 44.09
CA ALA A 53 -2.38 11.02 44.12
C ALA A 53 -1.57 11.55 45.29
N GLY A 54 -0.27 11.77 45.10
CA GLY A 54 0.58 12.55 46.01
C GLY A 54 0.41 14.06 45.77
N PRO A 55 0.65 14.91 46.83
CA PRO A 55 0.34 16.34 46.76
C PRO A 55 1.51 17.17 46.27
N THR A 56 1.40 17.85 45.11
CA THR A 56 2.15 19.08 44.82
C THR A 56 1.45 19.97 43.77
N GLY A 57 1.07 21.15 44.18
CA GLY A 57 1.12 22.48 43.57
C GLY A 57 0.50 22.77 42.19
N SER A 58 -0.44 23.72 42.22
CA SER A 58 -1.13 24.52 41.18
C SER A 58 -2.51 23.98 40.70
N ARG A 59 -3.53 24.51 41.30
CA ARG A 59 -4.89 23.95 41.35
C ARG A 59 -5.94 24.68 40.54
N SER A 60 -5.83 24.97 39.25
CA SER A 60 -7.05 25.45 38.56
C SER A 60 -7.22 25.05 37.08
N ALA A 61 -6.16 24.80 36.34
CA ALA A 61 -6.29 24.45 34.93
C ALA A 61 -6.26 22.93 34.65
N ARG A 62 -5.53 22.14 35.46
CA ARG A 62 -5.36 20.68 35.27
C ARG A 62 -6.60 19.84 35.63
N THR A 63 -7.41 20.31 36.58
CA THR A 63 -8.62 19.57 37.01
C THR A 63 -9.71 19.53 35.96
N ARG A 64 -9.89 20.58 35.16
CA ARG A 64 -10.87 20.57 34.07
C ARG A 64 -10.51 19.64 32.94
N THR A 65 -9.25 19.63 32.54
CA THR A 65 -8.78 18.75 31.44
C THR A 65 -8.89 17.28 31.83
N TRP A 66 -8.59 16.91 33.07
CA TRP A 66 -8.69 15.53 33.54
C TRP A 66 -10.14 15.03 33.65
N GLN A 67 -11.06 15.90 34.02
CA GLN A 67 -12.49 15.57 34.02
C GLN A 67 -13.07 15.34 32.62
N TYR A 68 -12.59 16.10 31.63
CA TYR A 68 -13.00 15.90 30.23
C TYR A 68 -12.38 14.65 29.60
N THR A 69 -11.11 14.35 29.89
CA THR A 69 -10.47 13.12 29.40
C THR A 69 -11.02 11.86 30.08
N ALA A 70 -11.29 11.89 31.37
CA ALA A 70 -11.94 10.78 32.07
C ALA A 70 -13.40 10.57 31.59
N GLY A 71 -14.14 11.65 31.33
CA GLY A 71 -15.49 11.59 30.78
C GLY A 71 -15.55 11.05 29.35
N ALA A 72 -14.58 11.44 28.50
CA ALA A 72 -14.47 10.94 27.13
C ALA A 72 -14.06 9.47 27.07
N ALA A 73 -13.13 9.03 27.94
CA ALA A 73 -12.69 7.64 28.02
C ALA A 73 -13.80 6.70 28.53
N THR A 74 -14.60 7.15 29.53
CA THR A 74 -15.77 6.38 30.01
C THR A 74 -16.90 6.32 29.00
N ALA A 75 -17.14 7.38 28.24
CA ALA A 75 -18.12 7.40 27.16
C ALA A 75 -17.69 6.50 25.98
N GLY A 76 -16.40 6.50 25.63
CA GLY A 76 -15.83 5.61 24.61
C GLY A 76 -15.92 4.13 24.98
N LEU A 77 -15.58 3.78 26.21
CA LEU A 77 -15.72 2.40 26.73
C LEU A 77 -17.19 1.93 26.80
N ALA A 78 -18.11 2.81 27.16
CA ALA A 78 -19.55 2.49 27.19
C ALA A 78 -20.11 2.28 25.76
N LEU A 79 -19.65 3.06 24.78
CA LEU A 79 -20.03 2.89 23.38
C LEU A 79 -19.43 1.60 22.78
N ALA A 80 -18.18 1.28 23.09
CA ALA A 80 -17.55 0.04 22.66
C ALA A 80 -18.22 -1.20 23.26
N ALA A 81 -18.52 -1.18 24.57
CA ALA A 81 -19.26 -2.25 25.23
C ALA A 81 -20.68 -2.40 24.68
N GLY A 82 -21.34 -1.28 24.33
CA GLY A 82 -22.66 -1.29 23.69
C GLY A 82 -22.62 -1.88 22.28
N ALA A 83 -21.58 -1.59 21.49
CA ALA A 83 -21.39 -2.13 20.17
C ALA A 83 -21.11 -3.65 20.21
N VAL A 84 -20.28 -4.10 21.14
CA VAL A 84 -19.95 -5.53 21.32
C VAL A 84 -21.19 -6.33 21.76
N THR A 85 -22.00 -5.79 22.68
CA THR A 85 -23.23 -6.46 23.13
C THR A 85 -24.34 -6.46 22.07
N ALA A 86 -24.41 -5.42 21.23
CA ALA A 86 -25.34 -5.35 20.10
C ALA A 86 -24.98 -6.29 18.95
N ALA A 87 -23.70 -6.68 18.85
CA ALA A 87 -23.21 -7.59 17.82
C ALA A 87 -23.60 -9.07 18.03
N GLY A 88 -24.17 -9.42 19.20
CA GLY A 88 -24.60 -10.80 19.54
C GLY A 88 -23.50 -11.62 20.24
N PRO A 89 -23.76 -12.89 20.57
CA PRO A 89 -22.82 -13.75 21.28
C PRO A 89 -21.60 -14.11 20.43
N TRP A 90 -20.43 -14.11 21.09
CA TRP A 90 -19.13 -14.43 20.52
C TRP A 90 -18.62 -15.73 21.12
N ASP A 91 -17.94 -16.54 20.35
CA ASP A 91 -17.30 -17.74 20.87
C ASP A 91 -15.93 -17.43 21.52
N SER A 92 -15.29 -18.44 22.09
CA SER A 92 -13.99 -18.33 22.76
C SER A 92 -12.82 -18.01 21.81
N THR A 93 -13.05 -18.07 20.49
CA THR A 93 -12.06 -17.72 19.45
C THR A 93 -12.26 -16.32 18.89
N GLY A 94 -13.30 -15.59 19.34
CA GLY A 94 -13.62 -14.25 18.90
C GLY A 94 -14.47 -14.19 17.61
N GLN A 95 -15.09 -15.30 17.19
CA GLN A 95 -16.04 -15.33 16.07
C GLN A 95 -17.48 -15.22 16.56
N ARG A 96 -18.33 -14.57 15.77
CA ARG A 96 -19.76 -14.49 16.06
C ARG A 96 -20.41 -15.85 15.89
N THR A 97 -21.18 -16.29 16.88
CA THR A 97 -21.90 -17.57 16.83
C THR A 97 -22.80 -17.67 15.60
N ALA A 98 -23.45 -16.58 15.22
CA ALA A 98 -24.30 -16.53 14.02
C ALA A 98 -23.54 -16.69 12.68
N GLU A 99 -22.29 -16.25 12.61
CA GLU A 99 -21.44 -16.42 11.41
C GLU A 99 -20.95 -17.87 11.31
N ARG A 100 -20.60 -18.47 12.44
CA ARG A 100 -20.21 -19.87 12.53
C ARG A 100 -21.37 -20.80 12.16
N ASP A 101 -22.59 -20.56 12.69
CA ASP A 101 -23.78 -21.34 12.37
C ASP A 101 -24.14 -21.22 10.87
N ARG A 102 -23.92 -20.05 10.27
CA ARG A 102 -24.12 -19.85 8.83
C ARG A 102 -23.07 -20.60 7.99
N ALA A 103 -21.80 -20.61 8.42
CA ALA A 103 -20.74 -21.38 7.75
C ALA A 103 -21.02 -22.88 7.81
N VAL A 104 -21.40 -23.40 8.98
CA VAL A 104 -21.78 -24.82 9.18
C VAL A 104 -23.04 -25.19 8.37
N ALA A 105 -23.99 -24.28 8.21
CA ALA A 105 -25.17 -24.49 7.38
C ALA A 105 -24.81 -24.54 5.88
N LEU A 106 -23.88 -23.69 5.43
CA LEU A 106 -23.35 -23.71 4.06
C LEU A 106 -22.55 -24.98 3.75
N GLU A 107 -21.75 -25.48 4.70
CA GLU A 107 -21.03 -26.74 4.56
C GLU A 107 -21.98 -27.97 4.50
N ARG A 108 -23.14 -27.91 5.14
CA ARG A 108 -24.16 -28.98 5.08
C ARG A 108 -24.97 -28.96 3.78
N THR A 109 -24.98 -27.87 3.06
CA THR A 109 -25.73 -27.70 1.79
C THR A 109 -24.87 -27.78 0.53
N GLY A 110 -23.55 -27.92 0.67
CA GLY A 110 -22.63 -27.92 -0.46
C GLY A 110 -21.68 -29.12 -0.47
N GLY A 111 -21.84 -29.98 -1.47
CA GLY A 111 -20.77 -30.87 -1.85
C GLY A 111 -21.18 -32.33 -1.98
N THR A 112 -21.59 -32.76 -3.15
CA THR A 112 -21.44 -34.13 -3.60
C THR A 112 -19.95 -34.39 -3.84
N ASP A 113 -19.42 -35.32 -3.05
CA ASP A 113 -18.07 -35.82 -3.09
C ASP A 113 -17.84 -36.64 -4.37
N HIS A 114 -16.94 -36.21 -5.23
CA HIS A 114 -16.44 -36.96 -6.39
C HIS A 114 -15.22 -37.79 -5.96
N GLY A 115 -15.48 -38.91 -5.25
CA GLY A 115 -14.45 -39.82 -4.81
C GLY A 115 -14.75 -41.27 -5.09
N ARG A 116 -14.12 -41.85 -6.10
CA ARG A 116 -13.74 -43.25 -6.34
C ARG A 116 -14.80 -44.35 -6.26
N GLY A 117 -15.04 -44.99 -7.40
CA GLY A 117 -15.71 -46.25 -7.53
C GLY A 117 -14.99 -47.39 -6.83
N SER A 118 -15.80 -48.31 -6.28
CA SER A 118 -15.49 -49.71 -6.09
C SER A 118 -16.79 -50.49 -6.20
N ASP A 119 -16.74 -51.45 -7.12
CA ASP A 119 -17.81 -52.42 -7.38
C ASP A 119 -18.31 -53.16 -6.14
N THR A 120 -19.59 -53.38 -6.04
CA THR A 120 -20.17 -54.69 -5.81
C THR A 120 -21.69 -54.71 -5.97
N SER A 121 -22.12 -55.76 -6.56
CA SER A 121 -23.47 -56.13 -7.02
C SER A 121 -24.52 -56.21 -5.90
N ALA A 122 -25.73 -55.95 -6.21
CA ALA A 122 -26.94 -56.76 -6.19
C ALA A 122 -28.19 -56.08 -5.64
N THR A 123 -29.25 -56.34 -6.37
CA THR A 123 -30.67 -56.48 -6.10
C THR A 123 -31.58 -55.28 -6.15
N SER A 124 -32.44 -55.45 -7.13
CA SER A 124 -33.65 -54.72 -7.50
C SER A 124 -34.63 -54.42 -6.38
N HIS A 125 -35.07 -53.16 -6.32
CA HIS A 125 -36.45 -52.79 -5.96
C HIS A 125 -36.69 -51.42 -6.60
N ALA A 126 -37.71 -51.35 -7.43
CA ALA A 126 -38.17 -50.09 -7.99
C ALA A 126 -38.90 -49.26 -6.93
N PRO A 127 -38.59 -48.00 -6.80
CA PRO A 127 -39.52 -47.04 -6.26
C PRO A 127 -39.75 -45.83 -7.20
N ALA A 128 -40.84 -45.18 -6.90
CA ALA A 128 -41.43 -44.03 -7.49
C ALA A 128 -40.47 -42.93 -7.89
N GLY A 129 -40.73 -42.36 -9.09
CA GLY A 129 -40.32 -41.06 -9.61
C GLY A 129 -39.09 -40.39 -9.06
N GLU A 130 -37.94 -40.48 -9.74
CA GLU A 130 -36.83 -39.56 -9.52
C GLU A 130 -37.29 -38.12 -9.76
N PRO A 131 -36.93 -37.17 -8.91
CA PRO A 131 -37.18 -35.76 -9.14
C PRO A 131 -36.46 -35.36 -10.43
N GLU A 132 -37.15 -34.65 -11.32
CA GLU A 132 -36.60 -34.09 -12.52
C GLU A 132 -35.39 -33.21 -12.16
N PRO A 133 -34.22 -33.33 -12.81
CA PRO A 133 -33.03 -32.51 -12.50
C PRO A 133 -33.40 -31.04 -12.62
N ALA A 134 -33.08 -30.26 -11.60
CA ALA A 134 -33.23 -28.81 -11.63
C ALA A 134 -32.52 -28.25 -12.88
N PRO A 135 -33.12 -27.31 -13.62
CA PRO A 135 -32.48 -26.73 -14.78
C PRO A 135 -31.14 -26.11 -14.33
N SER A 136 -30.06 -26.51 -15.00
CA SER A 136 -28.73 -25.96 -14.74
C SER A 136 -28.80 -24.45 -14.90
N ALA A 137 -28.48 -23.70 -13.84
CA ALA A 137 -28.28 -22.27 -13.95
C ALA A 137 -27.24 -22.02 -15.04
N GLY A 138 -27.59 -21.18 -16.04
CA GLY A 138 -26.62 -20.79 -17.08
C GLY A 138 -25.32 -20.32 -16.44
N ALA A 139 -24.18 -20.72 -16.98
CA ALA A 139 -22.88 -20.40 -16.43
C ALA A 139 -22.74 -18.87 -16.29
N VAL A 140 -22.74 -18.38 -15.06
CA VAL A 140 -22.60 -16.95 -14.71
C VAL A 140 -21.25 -16.38 -15.18
N LEU A 141 -20.30 -17.25 -15.56
CA LEU A 141 -18.95 -16.89 -16.00
C LEU A 141 -18.75 -16.95 -17.53
N VAL A 142 -19.79 -17.12 -18.32
CA VAL A 142 -19.70 -17.10 -19.81
C VAL A 142 -19.21 -15.74 -20.34
N GLY A 143 -19.24 -14.68 -19.55
CA GLY A 143 -18.72 -13.36 -19.92
C GLY A 143 -17.20 -13.21 -19.89
N LEU A 144 -16.44 -14.15 -19.32
CA LEU A 144 -14.96 -14.06 -19.25
C LEU A 144 -14.24 -14.75 -20.42
N ASP A 145 -14.94 -15.59 -21.18
CA ASP A 145 -14.40 -16.26 -22.38
C ASP A 145 -14.78 -15.56 -23.69
N ALA A 146 -15.30 -14.36 -23.63
CA ALA A 146 -15.75 -13.61 -24.82
C ALA A 146 -14.60 -13.02 -25.63
N ALA A 147 -13.59 -13.83 -25.99
CA ALA A 147 -12.66 -13.51 -27.09
C ALA A 147 -13.36 -13.46 -28.46
N GLY A 148 -14.68 -13.47 -28.50
CA GLY A 148 -15.48 -13.47 -29.75
C GLY A 148 -16.79 -12.70 -29.70
N ALA A 149 -17.16 -12.10 -28.58
CA ALA A 149 -18.35 -11.25 -28.57
C ALA A 149 -18.00 -9.90 -29.19
N THR A 150 -18.37 -9.72 -30.46
CA THR A 150 -18.48 -8.37 -31.03
C THR A 150 -19.48 -7.61 -30.18
N VAL A 151 -18.98 -6.76 -29.29
CA VAL A 151 -19.82 -5.79 -28.59
C VAL A 151 -20.43 -4.92 -29.66
N LYS A 152 -21.73 -5.07 -29.88
CA LYS A 152 -22.49 -4.16 -30.73
C LYS A 152 -22.36 -2.79 -30.08
N SER A 153 -21.60 -1.89 -30.68
CA SER A 153 -21.63 -0.48 -30.31
C SER A 153 -23.09 -0.05 -30.31
N ALA A 154 -23.55 0.45 -29.17
CA ALA A 154 -24.91 0.98 -29.07
C ALA A 154 -25.05 2.08 -30.14
N SER A 155 -26.02 1.92 -31.03
CA SER A 155 -26.36 2.96 -32.01
C SER A 155 -26.68 4.25 -31.25
N GLY A 156 -25.79 5.26 -31.33
CA GLY A 156 -25.92 6.54 -30.60
C GLY A 156 -24.81 6.82 -29.57
N ALA A 157 -23.81 5.94 -29.41
CA ALA A 157 -22.65 6.24 -28.57
C ALA A 157 -21.93 7.49 -29.10
N LYS A 158 -21.67 8.46 -28.21
CA LYS A 158 -20.88 9.64 -28.56
C LYS A 158 -19.42 9.23 -28.78
N PRO A 159 -18.73 9.82 -29.77
CA PRO A 159 -17.27 9.66 -29.87
C PRO A 159 -16.60 10.06 -28.57
N LEU A 160 -15.61 9.29 -28.11
CA LEU A 160 -14.90 9.58 -26.85
C LEU A 160 -14.26 10.98 -26.88
N ARG A 161 -13.87 11.46 -28.06
CA ARG A 161 -13.33 12.81 -28.28
C ARG A 161 -14.32 13.90 -27.85
N ASP A 162 -15.58 13.80 -28.25
CA ASP A 162 -16.60 14.80 -27.92
C ASP A 162 -16.85 14.93 -26.41
N VAL A 163 -16.47 13.90 -25.67
CA VAL A 163 -16.61 13.85 -24.22
C VAL A 163 -15.34 14.32 -23.51
N LEU A 164 -14.15 13.96 -24.01
CA LEU A 164 -12.89 14.25 -23.34
C LEU A 164 -12.31 15.62 -23.72
N ASP A 165 -12.44 16.10 -24.97
CA ASP A 165 -11.89 17.38 -25.40
C ASP A 165 -12.34 18.56 -24.50
N PRO A 166 -13.62 18.69 -24.11
CA PRO A 166 -14.06 19.75 -23.20
C PRO A 166 -13.43 19.66 -21.81
N LEU A 167 -13.21 18.44 -21.29
CA LEU A 167 -12.62 18.21 -19.96
C LEU A 167 -11.12 18.48 -19.95
N LEU A 168 -10.43 18.07 -21.01
CA LEU A 168 -9.00 18.32 -21.18
C LEU A 168 -8.70 19.79 -21.52
N GLY A 169 -9.69 20.53 -22.02
CA GLY A 169 -9.63 21.98 -22.21
C GLY A 169 -9.76 22.80 -20.93
N ASP A 170 -9.92 22.16 -19.74
CA ASP A 170 -9.98 22.87 -18.47
C ASP A 170 -8.70 23.65 -18.20
N ALA A 171 -8.84 24.94 -17.91
CA ALA A 171 -7.71 25.83 -17.66
C ALA A 171 -6.82 25.39 -16.48
N ALA A 172 -7.38 24.64 -15.53
CA ALA A 172 -6.65 24.07 -14.41
C ALA A 172 -5.54 23.10 -14.83
N LEU A 173 -5.66 22.45 -16.00
CA LEU A 173 -4.65 21.53 -16.54
C LEU A 173 -3.44 22.26 -17.16
N GLY A 174 -3.47 23.58 -17.22
CA GLY A 174 -2.42 24.38 -17.83
C GLY A 174 -2.41 24.30 -19.35
N ALA A 175 -1.44 25.01 -19.97
CA ALA A 175 -1.36 25.10 -21.43
C ALA A 175 -0.78 23.84 -22.10
N ARG A 176 -0.15 22.96 -21.34
CA ARG A 176 0.49 21.73 -21.85
C ARG A 176 -0.08 20.52 -21.13
N HIS A 177 -0.81 19.72 -21.86
CA HIS A 177 -1.33 18.45 -21.36
C HIS A 177 -1.31 17.37 -22.44
N SER A 178 -1.33 16.13 -22.04
CA SER A 178 -1.37 14.96 -22.92
C SER A 178 -2.33 13.94 -22.33
N ALA A 179 -3.10 13.28 -23.19
CA ALA A 179 -4.03 12.26 -22.79
C ALA A 179 -4.07 11.11 -23.80
N VAL A 180 -4.02 9.88 -23.28
CA VAL A 180 -4.18 8.66 -24.08
C VAL A 180 -5.13 7.71 -23.36
N VAL A 181 -6.07 7.13 -24.10
CA VAL A 181 -6.97 6.07 -23.63
C VAL A 181 -6.90 4.90 -24.60
N VAL A 182 -6.68 3.70 -24.06
CA VAL A 182 -6.50 2.47 -24.82
C VAL A 182 -7.45 1.40 -24.27
N ASP A 183 -8.08 0.65 -25.13
CA ASP A 183 -8.78 -0.59 -24.77
C ASP A 183 -7.74 -1.66 -24.39
N ALA A 184 -7.79 -2.14 -23.15
CA ALA A 184 -6.78 -3.06 -22.62
C ALA A 184 -6.74 -4.40 -23.38
N ALA A 185 -7.90 -4.91 -23.79
CA ALA A 185 -8.03 -6.22 -24.43
C ALA A 185 -7.55 -6.20 -25.89
N THR A 186 -7.94 -5.18 -26.64
CA THR A 186 -7.63 -5.09 -28.07
C THR A 186 -6.33 -4.34 -28.36
N GLY A 187 -5.90 -3.46 -27.44
CA GLY A 187 -4.78 -2.54 -27.65
C GLY A 187 -5.12 -1.37 -28.58
N ARG A 188 -6.40 -1.21 -28.95
CA ARG A 188 -6.84 -0.10 -29.81
C ARG A 188 -6.80 1.21 -29.02
N THR A 189 -6.17 2.22 -29.56
CA THR A 189 -6.25 3.59 -29.04
C THR A 189 -7.64 4.13 -29.31
N LEU A 190 -8.35 4.53 -28.26
CA LEU A 190 -9.70 5.09 -28.33
C LEU A 190 -9.67 6.62 -28.35
N TYR A 191 -8.65 7.20 -27.67
CA TYR A 191 -8.40 8.63 -27.62
C TYR A 191 -6.90 8.90 -27.53
N GLU A 192 -6.43 9.90 -28.23
CA GLU A 192 -5.06 10.37 -28.16
C GLU A 192 -4.99 11.89 -28.44
N GLN A 193 -4.34 12.59 -27.51
CA GLN A 193 -3.92 13.99 -27.66
C GLN A 193 -2.48 14.10 -27.16
N ASP A 194 -1.56 14.47 -28.02
CA ASP A 194 -0.13 14.63 -27.72
C ASP A 194 0.54 13.44 -27.03
N GLY A 195 0.03 12.21 -27.29
CA GLY A 195 0.43 10.97 -26.60
C GLY A 195 1.91 10.64 -26.72
N GLY A 196 2.57 11.07 -27.79
CA GLY A 196 4.02 10.92 -28.01
C GLY A 196 4.86 12.04 -27.41
N GLN A 197 4.28 13.12 -26.92
CA GLN A 197 5.01 14.22 -26.31
C GLN A 197 5.49 13.83 -24.90
N ALA A 198 6.74 14.20 -24.58
CA ALA A 198 7.33 13.89 -23.28
C ALA A 198 7.03 14.98 -22.24
N PHE A 199 6.59 14.56 -21.07
CA PHE A 199 6.26 15.41 -19.92
C PHE A 199 7.07 15.02 -18.70
N THR A 200 7.17 15.93 -17.72
CA THR A 200 7.63 15.59 -16.38
C THR A 200 6.58 14.67 -15.73
N PRO A 201 6.91 13.40 -15.41
CA PRO A 201 5.92 12.42 -15.01
C PRO A 201 5.52 12.51 -13.53
N ALA A 202 6.37 13.08 -12.69
CA ALA A 202 6.26 12.92 -11.24
C ALA A 202 6.14 11.43 -10.85
N SER A 203 5.37 11.09 -9.83
CA SER A 203 5.32 9.72 -9.28
C SER A 203 4.66 8.66 -10.17
N VAL A 204 4.13 8.99 -11.34
CA VAL A 204 3.72 7.95 -12.31
C VAL A 204 4.94 7.21 -12.91
N THR A 205 6.17 7.75 -12.75
CA THR A 205 7.44 7.05 -13.03
C THR A 205 7.51 5.70 -12.33
N LYS A 206 6.93 5.57 -11.13
CA LYS A 206 6.92 4.32 -10.36
C LYS A 206 6.25 3.15 -11.09
N ILE A 207 5.38 3.41 -12.07
CA ILE A 207 4.82 2.35 -12.94
C ILE A 207 5.95 1.74 -13.77
N ALA A 208 6.83 2.56 -14.33
CA ALA A 208 7.99 2.08 -15.11
C ALA A 208 9.00 1.35 -14.23
N THR A 209 9.28 1.88 -13.04
CA THR A 209 10.16 1.25 -12.04
C THR A 209 9.62 -0.12 -11.62
N ALA A 210 8.30 -0.23 -11.34
CA ALA A 210 7.64 -1.47 -10.98
C ALA A 210 7.75 -2.53 -12.09
N VAL A 211 7.41 -2.17 -13.33
CA VAL A 211 7.52 -3.08 -14.48
C VAL A 211 8.96 -3.53 -14.69
N ALA A 212 9.94 -2.62 -14.59
CA ALA A 212 11.34 -2.95 -14.77
C ALA A 212 11.86 -3.88 -13.67
N ALA A 213 11.54 -3.61 -12.40
CA ALA A 213 11.96 -4.43 -11.26
C ALA A 213 11.36 -5.84 -11.32
N LEU A 214 10.04 -5.96 -11.53
CA LEU A 214 9.37 -7.26 -11.67
C LEU A 214 9.88 -8.05 -12.88
N SER A 215 10.18 -7.37 -13.99
CA SER A 215 10.76 -8.02 -15.19
C SER A 215 12.19 -8.50 -14.97
N ALA A 216 12.99 -7.80 -14.17
CA ALA A 216 14.39 -8.13 -13.93
C ALA A 216 14.58 -9.21 -12.85
N LEU A 217 13.79 -9.17 -11.80
CA LEU A 217 13.97 -9.95 -10.57
C LEU A 217 12.91 -11.06 -10.41
N GLY A 218 11.73 -10.88 -11.00
CA GLY A 218 10.57 -11.75 -10.78
C GLY A 218 9.76 -11.37 -9.54
N PRO A 219 8.44 -11.69 -9.51
CA PRO A 219 7.53 -11.27 -8.44
C PRO A 219 7.85 -11.89 -7.08
N ASP A 220 8.44 -13.08 -7.05
CA ASP A 220 8.75 -13.84 -5.82
C ASP A 220 10.11 -13.48 -5.21
N HIS A 221 10.88 -12.60 -5.86
CA HIS A 221 12.19 -12.18 -5.35
C HIS A 221 12.07 -11.53 -3.97
N ARG A 222 13.08 -11.79 -3.09
CA ARG A 222 13.15 -11.23 -1.74
C ARG A 222 14.51 -10.62 -1.50
N PHE A 223 14.54 -9.46 -0.90
CA PHE A 223 15.76 -8.78 -0.47
C PHE A 223 16.18 -9.32 0.90
N THR A 224 17.46 -9.67 1.06
CA THR A 224 17.93 -10.34 2.28
C THR A 224 18.96 -9.51 3.00
N THR A 225 18.67 -9.12 4.23
CA THR A 225 19.62 -8.52 5.18
C THR A 225 20.16 -9.61 6.09
N ARG A 226 21.47 -9.64 6.33
CA ARG A 226 22.12 -10.70 7.09
C ARG A 226 23.15 -10.15 8.09
N ALA A 227 23.33 -10.84 9.21
CA ALA A 227 24.46 -10.65 10.11
C ALA A 227 25.53 -11.72 9.79
N ALA A 228 26.75 -11.30 9.52
CA ALA A 228 27.86 -12.17 9.15
C ALA A 228 29.02 -12.00 10.11
N LEU A 229 29.62 -13.11 10.55
CA LEU A 229 30.78 -13.13 11.41
C LEU A 229 32.06 -13.30 10.58
N GLU A 230 32.98 -12.37 10.72
CA GLU A 230 34.35 -12.52 10.21
C GLU A 230 35.11 -13.53 11.07
N PRO A 231 35.73 -14.56 10.47
CA PRO A 231 36.27 -15.69 11.22
C PRO A 231 37.44 -15.32 12.12
N ASP A 232 38.23 -14.31 11.76
CA ASP A 232 39.52 -14.04 12.38
C ASP A 232 39.45 -12.89 13.44
N THR A 233 38.40 -12.06 13.42
CA THR A 233 38.37 -10.78 14.18
C THR A 233 37.23 -10.67 15.18
N ARG A 234 36.32 -11.63 15.27
CA ARG A 234 35.05 -11.53 16.04
C ARG A 234 34.19 -10.32 15.62
N GLU A 235 34.40 -9.80 14.42
CA GLU A 235 33.59 -8.74 13.87
C GLU A 235 32.29 -9.33 13.33
N VAL A 236 31.16 -8.77 13.74
CA VAL A 236 29.84 -9.03 13.16
C VAL A 236 29.50 -7.88 12.23
N VAL A 237 29.40 -8.19 10.94
CA VAL A 237 29.03 -7.22 9.91
C VAL A 237 27.53 -7.36 9.62
N LEU A 238 26.76 -6.30 9.84
CA LEU A 238 25.38 -6.21 9.40
C LEU A 238 25.35 -5.83 7.92
N VAL A 239 25.09 -6.81 7.05
CA VAL A 239 25.14 -6.64 5.59
C VAL A 239 23.76 -6.26 5.07
N GLY A 240 23.65 -5.05 4.56
CA GLY A 240 22.42 -4.56 3.92
C GLY A 240 22.14 -5.24 2.59
N GLY A 241 20.94 -5.80 2.45
CA GLY A 241 20.48 -6.46 1.22
C GLY A 241 19.70 -5.52 0.30
N GLY A 242 19.62 -4.24 0.64
CA GLY A 242 18.81 -3.26 -0.12
C GLY A 242 17.31 -3.47 0.06
N ASP A 243 16.89 -4.05 1.17
CA ASP A 243 15.48 -4.16 1.56
C ASP A 243 14.97 -2.81 2.08
N PRO A 244 14.10 -2.09 1.32
CA PRO A 244 13.55 -0.82 1.78
C PRO A 244 12.50 -0.98 2.88
N THR A 245 12.03 -2.21 3.12
CA THR A 245 10.95 -2.52 4.06
C THR A 245 11.44 -3.05 5.39
N LEU A 246 12.77 -3.18 5.59
CA LEU A 246 13.36 -3.60 6.86
C LEU A 246 12.90 -2.67 7.99
N THR A 247 12.41 -3.23 9.10
CA THR A 247 11.89 -2.44 10.22
C THR A 247 12.58 -2.77 11.53
N ALA A 248 12.85 -1.74 12.34
CA ALA A 248 13.31 -1.84 13.71
C ALA A 248 12.17 -1.73 14.74
N ARG A 249 10.94 -1.52 14.30
CA ARG A 249 9.74 -1.38 15.14
C ARG A 249 9.43 -2.68 15.86
N ALA A 250 8.65 -2.59 16.96
CA ALA A 250 8.26 -3.75 17.74
C ALA A 250 7.35 -4.71 16.94
N ASP A 251 6.40 -4.14 16.21
CA ASP A 251 5.56 -4.88 15.27
C ASP A 251 6.11 -4.68 13.86
N ALA A 252 6.49 -5.78 13.24
CA ALA A 252 7.02 -5.78 11.88
C ALA A 252 5.92 -5.86 10.80
N HIS A 253 4.67 -6.12 11.15
CA HIS A 253 3.53 -6.21 10.21
C HIS A 253 3.79 -7.13 8.98
N GLY A 254 4.59 -8.19 9.17
CA GLY A 254 4.98 -9.11 8.09
C GLY A 254 6.24 -8.68 7.30
N TRP A 255 6.83 -7.51 7.57
CA TRP A 255 8.09 -7.05 6.98
C TRP A 255 9.31 -7.72 7.63
N ALA A 256 10.50 -7.57 7.05
CA ALA A 256 11.74 -8.05 7.63
C ALA A 256 12.03 -7.33 8.96
N SER A 257 12.22 -8.09 10.04
CA SER A 257 12.43 -7.55 11.37
C SER A 257 13.90 -7.50 11.73
N LEU A 258 14.43 -6.30 11.97
CA LEU A 258 15.78 -6.10 12.49
C LEU A 258 15.93 -6.65 13.92
N ARG A 259 14.85 -6.65 14.72
CA ARG A 259 14.80 -7.29 16.04
C ARG A 259 14.94 -8.80 15.90
N GLY A 260 14.13 -9.42 15.03
CA GLY A 260 14.22 -10.86 14.78
C GLY A 260 15.58 -11.30 14.25
N LEU A 261 16.22 -10.44 13.41
CA LEU A 261 17.60 -10.69 12.99
C LEU A 261 18.58 -10.65 14.18
N ALA A 262 18.41 -9.70 15.10
CA ALA A 262 19.24 -9.60 16.29
C ALA A 262 19.04 -10.78 17.25
N ASP A 263 17.79 -11.21 17.47
CA ASP A 263 17.45 -12.36 18.30
C ASP A 263 18.15 -13.64 17.78
N ALA A 264 18.01 -13.91 16.47
CA ALA A 264 18.66 -15.05 15.84
C ALA A 264 20.19 -14.95 15.83
N THR A 265 20.74 -13.74 15.66
CA THR A 265 22.19 -13.49 15.69
C THR A 265 22.72 -13.73 17.10
N ALA A 266 22.06 -13.22 18.15
CA ALA A 266 22.45 -13.41 19.55
C ALA A 266 22.45 -14.90 19.92
N ALA A 267 21.45 -15.66 19.49
CA ALA A 267 21.39 -17.11 19.68
C ALA A 267 22.57 -17.82 19.00
N ALA A 268 22.90 -17.43 17.75
CA ALA A 268 24.02 -18.00 17.02
C ALA A 268 25.40 -17.65 17.65
N LEU A 269 25.55 -16.46 18.23
CA LEU A 269 26.72 -16.04 18.98
C LEU A 269 26.85 -16.81 20.30
N ALA A 270 25.75 -16.99 21.03
CA ALA A 270 25.73 -17.76 22.28
C ALA A 270 26.18 -19.22 22.07
N GLN A 271 25.72 -19.87 20.99
CA GLN A 271 26.16 -21.24 20.62
C GLN A 271 27.67 -21.31 20.37
N ARG A 272 28.33 -20.20 20.03
CA ARG A 272 29.76 -20.09 19.79
C ARG A 272 30.55 -19.59 21.01
N GLY A 273 29.87 -19.35 22.13
CA GLY A 273 30.45 -18.78 23.33
C GLY A 273 30.91 -17.31 23.17
N LEU A 274 30.44 -16.61 22.14
CA LEU A 274 30.80 -15.22 21.88
C LEU A 274 29.80 -14.28 22.56
N ARG A 275 30.29 -13.52 23.56
CA ARG A 275 29.49 -12.54 24.28
C ARG A 275 29.95 -11.09 24.09
N GLU A 276 30.99 -10.91 23.29
CA GLU A 276 31.56 -9.60 22.94
C GLU A 276 32.03 -9.65 21.48
N VAL A 277 31.57 -8.68 20.67
CA VAL A 277 31.87 -8.58 19.26
C VAL A 277 32.08 -7.12 18.85
N THR A 278 32.91 -6.91 17.85
CA THR A 278 32.96 -5.65 17.12
C THR A 278 31.77 -5.65 16.16
N LEU A 279 30.94 -4.59 16.20
CA LEU A 279 29.83 -4.42 15.26
C LEU A 279 30.23 -3.46 14.15
N SER A 280 29.91 -3.84 12.92
CA SER A 280 30.05 -2.97 11.74
C SER A 280 28.89 -3.20 10.77
N TYR A 281 28.83 -2.42 9.69
CA TYR A 281 27.79 -2.54 8.69
C TYR A 281 28.31 -2.36 7.26
N ASP A 282 27.70 -3.08 6.33
CA ASP A 282 28.05 -3.10 4.90
C ASP A 282 26.91 -2.58 4.05
N THR A 283 27.17 -1.49 3.32
CA THR A 283 26.25 -0.86 2.36
C THR A 283 26.75 -0.98 0.92
N THR A 284 27.80 -1.76 0.67
CA THR A 284 28.53 -1.78 -0.62
C THR A 284 27.76 -2.43 -1.77
N LEU A 285 26.56 -2.97 -1.52
CA LEU A 285 25.64 -3.39 -2.57
C LEU A 285 25.25 -2.23 -3.48
N TYR A 286 25.10 -1.03 -2.92
CA TYR A 286 24.84 0.18 -3.69
C TYR A 286 26.10 0.99 -3.90
N ALA A 287 26.11 1.79 -4.96
CA ALA A 287 27.26 2.58 -5.38
C ALA A 287 26.86 4.08 -5.56
N GLY A 288 27.87 4.92 -5.67
CA GLY A 288 27.69 6.36 -5.92
C GLY A 288 27.16 7.12 -4.73
N SER A 289 26.53 8.27 -4.96
CA SER A 289 25.89 9.06 -3.92
C SER A 289 24.65 8.34 -3.40
N ASP A 290 24.48 8.32 -2.10
CA ASP A 290 23.25 7.91 -1.43
C ASP A 290 22.23 9.06 -1.35
N LEU A 291 22.71 10.31 -1.40
CA LEU A 291 21.85 11.50 -1.39
C LEU A 291 21.19 11.69 -2.76
N HIS A 292 19.87 11.77 -2.76
CA HIS A 292 19.09 12.04 -3.96
C HIS A 292 19.46 13.42 -4.56
N PRO A 293 19.46 13.59 -5.91
CA PRO A 293 19.83 14.86 -6.56
C PRO A 293 19.01 16.09 -6.14
N ILE A 294 17.78 15.89 -5.61
CA ILE A 294 16.98 17.00 -5.08
C ILE A 294 17.47 17.51 -3.70
N GLY A 295 18.47 16.86 -3.11
CA GLY A 295 19.03 17.21 -1.80
C GLY A 295 18.27 16.62 -0.62
N VAL A 296 18.60 17.11 0.59
CA VAL A 296 17.93 16.71 1.83
C VAL A 296 16.49 17.21 1.83
N ASN A 297 15.55 16.31 2.06
CA ASN A 297 14.11 16.61 2.06
C ASN A 297 13.32 15.52 2.80
N ASP A 298 12.03 15.77 3.05
CA ASP A 298 11.15 14.85 3.76
C ASP A 298 10.53 13.76 2.87
N ASN A 299 10.74 13.80 1.55
CA ASN A 299 10.08 12.87 0.62
C ASN A 299 10.88 11.59 0.37
N VAL A 300 12.19 11.60 0.56
CA VAL A 300 13.07 10.43 0.37
C VAL A 300 14.28 10.53 1.28
N ALA A 301 14.65 9.42 1.92
CA ALA A 301 15.87 9.30 2.71
C ALA A 301 17.12 9.18 1.82
N ARG A 302 18.30 9.11 2.44
CA ARG A 302 19.50 8.63 1.74
C ARG A 302 19.28 7.18 1.30
N VAL A 303 19.51 6.91 0.03
CA VAL A 303 19.25 5.61 -0.61
C VAL A 303 20.44 4.68 -0.38
N THR A 304 20.42 3.97 0.73
CA THR A 304 21.49 3.04 1.13
C THR A 304 21.00 1.59 1.09
N ALA A 305 21.93 0.64 0.95
CA ALA A 305 21.59 -0.78 0.96
C ALA A 305 21.16 -1.31 2.35
N LEU A 306 21.42 -0.54 3.39
CA LEU A 306 20.97 -0.81 4.76
C LEU A 306 20.18 0.40 5.26
N THR A 307 18.93 0.22 5.51
CA THR A 307 18.06 1.22 6.15
C THR A 307 17.00 0.49 6.96
N ALA A 308 16.52 1.09 8.04
CA ALA A 308 15.37 0.59 8.77
C ALA A 308 14.30 1.67 8.81
N ASP A 309 13.03 1.27 8.69
CA ASP A 309 11.88 2.17 8.71
C ASP A 309 12.00 3.34 7.71
N GLU A 310 12.64 3.12 6.55
CA GLU A 310 12.91 4.14 5.52
C GLU A 310 13.67 5.36 6.05
N GLY A 311 14.45 5.19 7.12
CA GLY A 311 15.15 6.30 7.78
C GLY A 311 14.24 7.35 8.40
N ARG A 312 12.95 7.06 8.63
CA ARG A 312 12.01 7.96 9.30
C ARG A 312 12.38 8.14 10.77
N THR A 313 12.33 9.37 11.26
CA THR A 313 12.62 9.67 12.66
C THR A 313 11.36 9.84 13.52
N ASP A 314 10.19 9.71 12.93
CA ASP A 314 8.88 9.71 13.58
C ASP A 314 8.18 8.33 13.49
N ALA A 315 6.94 8.24 13.96
CA ALA A 315 6.16 7.01 13.93
C ALA A 315 5.38 6.79 12.61
N SER A 316 5.49 7.69 11.63
CA SER A 316 4.77 7.57 10.36
C SER A 316 5.24 6.35 9.56
N THR A 317 4.37 5.80 8.72
CA THR A 317 4.66 4.63 7.87
C THR A 317 4.54 4.93 6.38
N SER A 318 4.08 6.13 6.01
CA SER A 318 3.93 6.59 4.63
C SER A 318 3.95 8.12 4.56
N GLY A 319 4.03 8.66 3.36
CA GLY A 319 4.05 10.11 3.11
C GLY A 319 5.38 10.79 3.51
N PRO A 320 5.45 12.12 3.43
CA PRO A 320 6.61 12.89 3.87
C PRO A 320 6.87 12.73 5.36
N ALA A 321 8.15 12.65 5.76
CA ALA A 321 8.57 12.54 7.15
C ALA A 321 9.99 13.07 7.32
N PRO A 322 10.38 13.56 8.51
CA PRO A 322 11.77 13.85 8.83
C PRO A 322 12.65 12.61 8.67
N ARG A 323 13.81 12.75 8.06
CA ARG A 323 14.71 11.64 7.73
C ARG A 323 16.00 11.69 8.51
N ALA A 324 16.50 10.52 8.88
CA ALA A 324 17.80 10.35 9.50
C ALA A 324 18.91 10.85 8.58
N ALA A 325 19.93 11.51 9.18
CA ALA A 325 21.09 11.97 8.43
C ALA A 325 21.97 10.82 7.92
N ASP A 326 22.01 9.71 8.67
CA ASP A 326 22.71 8.46 8.33
C ASP A 326 21.83 7.25 8.71
N PRO A 327 20.90 6.85 7.81
CA PRO A 327 19.98 5.75 8.10
C PRO A 327 20.68 4.39 8.25
N ALA A 328 21.85 4.20 7.61
CA ALA A 328 22.59 2.94 7.73
C ALA A 328 23.24 2.81 9.11
N ALA A 329 23.88 3.85 9.60
CA ALA A 329 24.44 3.87 10.95
C ALA A 329 23.33 3.75 12.01
N ASP A 330 22.17 4.39 11.80
CA ASP A 330 21.03 4.30 12.73
C ASP A 330 20.45 2.88 12.79
N ALA A 331 20.31 2.21 11.66
CA ALA A 331 19.90 0.80 11.59
C ALA A 331 20.93 -0.10 12.33
N ALA A 332 22.22 0.11 12.09
CA ALA A 332 23.28 -0.65 12.76
C ALA A 332 23.30 -0.40 14.27
N ARG A 333 23.15 0.85 14.73
CA ARG A 333 23.00 1.18 16.15
C ARG A 333 21.76 0.54 16.78
N ALA A 334 20.64 0.51 16.05
CA ALA A 334 19.42 -0.17 16.50
C ALA A 334 19.67 -1.67 16.67
N PHE A 335 20.31 -2.32 15.70
CA PHE A 335 20.71 -3.72 15.78
C PHE A 335 21.62 -4.00 16.97
N GLY A 336 22.63 -3.13 17.20
CA GLY A 336 23.52 -3.23 18.36
C GLY A 336 22.78 -3.14 19.70
N ARG A 337 21.80 -2.23 19.83
CA ARG A 337 20.94 -2.15 21.03
C ARG A 337 20.15 -3.44 21.26
N PHE A 338 19.64 -4.07 20.19
CA PHE A 338 18.91 -5.33 20.31
C PHE A 338 19.83 -6.47 20.75
N LEU A 339 21.04 -6.57 20.19
CA LEU A 339 22.05 -7.54 20.64
C LEU A 339 22.44 -7.34 22.12
N ALA A 340 22.59 -6.07 22.54
CA ALA A 340 22.88 -5.75 23.94
C ALA A 340 21.75 -6.20 24.88
N GLY A 341 20.49 -6.13 24.46
CA GLY A 341 19.34 -6.68 25.18
C GLY A 341 19.43 -8.19 25.43
N HIS A 342 20.20 -8.92 24.61
CA HIS A 342 20.51 -10.34 24.78
C HIS A 342 21.85 -10.60 25.51
N GLY A 343 22.44 -9.58 26.10
CA GLY A 343 23.71 -9.69 26.87
C GLY A 343 24.95 -9.80 25.99
N VAL A 344 24.87 -9.47 24.70
CA VAL A 344 26.04 -9.35 23.82
C VAL A 344 26.60 -7.94 23.92
N LYS A 345 27.86 -7.79 24.30
CA LYS A 345 28.56 -6.51 24.23
C LYS A 345 28.97 -6.20 22.81
N VAL A 346 28.62 -5.02 22.34
CA VAL A 346 28.96 -4.53 21.01
C VAL A 346 29.66 -3.19 21.06
N THR A 347 30.58 -2.94 20.13
CA THR A 347 31.15 -1.62 19.91
C THR A 347 30.16 -0.70 19.20
N ASP A 348 30.41 0.62 19.21
CA ASP A 348 29.66 1.54 18.31
C ASP A 348 29.96 1.19 16.85
N PRO A 349 28.91 0.96 16.02
CA PRO A 349 29.11 0.41 14.68
C PRO A 349 29.70 1.43 13.71
N GLY A 350 30.69 0.98 12.93
CA GLY A 350 31.29 1.70 11.82
C GLY A 350 31.03 1.02 10.47
N PRO A 351 31.26 1.72 9.34
CA PRO A 351 31.17 1.10 8.01
C PRO A 351 32.31 0.09 7.81
N SER A 352 31.98 -1.07 7.27
CA SER A 352 32.92 -2.12 6.88
C SER A 352 32.36 -2.93 5.73
N LYS A 353 33.17 -3.67 5.01
CA LYS A 353 32.73 -4.58 3.96
C LYS A 353 32.93 -6.01 4.41
N ALA A 354 31.86 -6.79 4.41
CA ALA A 354 31.94 -8.20 4.70
C ALA A 354 32.83 -8.91 3.67
N THR A 355 33.78 -9.74 4.14
CA THR A 355 34.65 -10.49 3.27
C THR A 355 33.95 -11.70 2.65
N GLY A 356 34.54 -12.28 1.61
CA GLY A 356 34.04 -13.54 1.04
C GLY A 356 34.15 -14.75 1.99
N ARG A 357 34.88 -14.60 3.13
CA ARG A 357 35.02 -15.63 4.17
C ARG A 357 34.05 -15.45 5.33
N ALA A 358 33.36 -14.31 5.40
CA ALA A 358 32.39 -14.03 6.44
C ALA A 358 31.27 -15.08 6.47
N ARG A 359 30.98 -15.63 7.65
CA ARG A 359 29.97 -16.68 7.82
C ARG A 359 28.66 -16.06 8.29
N THR A 360 27.59 -16.28 7.54
CA THR A 360 26.26 -15.83 7.94
C THR A 360 25.87 -16.50 9.26
N LEU A 361 25.54 -15.69 10.26
CA LEU A 361 25.00 -16.10 11.55
C LEU A 361 23.46 -16.22 11.48
N ALA A 362 22.81 -15.23 10.88
CA ALA A 362 21.38 -15.15 10.71
C ALA A 362 21.04 -14.24 9.50
N SER A 363 19.84 -14.38 8.99
CA SER A 363 19.30 -13.52 7.94
C SER A 363 17.79 -13.34 8.09
N VAL A 364 17.30 -12.22 7.56
CA VAL A 364 15.88 -11.93 7.39
C VAL A 364 15.67 -11.46 5.94
N SER A 365 14.48 -11.72 5.42
CA SER A 365 14.14 -11.34 4.04
C SER A 365 12.86 -10.53 4.00
N SER A 366 12.78 -9.63 3.04
CA SER A 366 11.56 -8.88 2.73
C SER A 366 10.40 -9.82 2.39
N PRO A 367 9.15 -9.34 2.36
CA PRO A 367 8.09 -9.96 1.58
C PRO A 367 8.51 -10.16 0.11
N PRO A 368 7.73 -10.91 -0.69
CA PRO A 368 7.97 -11.01 -2.13
C PRO A 368 7.97 -9.63 -2.79
N LEU A 369 8.71 -9.48 -3.88
CA LEU A 369 8.78 -8.23 -4.63
C LEU A 369 7.40 -7.75 -5.10
N SER A 370 6.45 -8.67 -5.34
CA SER A 370 5.04 -8.34 -5.61
C SER A 370 4.45 -7.40 -4.55
N ASP A 371 4.59 -7.76 -3.28
CA ASP A 371 4.02 -7.00 -2.16
C ASP A 371 4.75 -5.66 -1.95
N VAL A 372 6.07 -5.65 -2.17
CA VAL A 372 6.89 -4.42 -2.10
C VAL A 372 6.48 -3.44 -3.20
N VAL A 373 6.23 -3.94 -4.42
CA VAL A 373 5.74 -3.14 -5.56
C VAL A 373 4.32 -2.62 -5.29
N GLU A 374 3.44 -3.46 -4.76
CA GLU A 374 2.08 -3.02 -4.42
C GLU A 374 2.11 -1.88 -3.41
N ARG A 375 2.89 -2.00 -2.32
CA ARG A 375 3.06 -0.92 -1.34
C ARG A 375 3.62 0.35 -2.00
N MET A 376 4.68 0.23 -2.80
CA MET A 376 5.28 1.37 -3.52
C MET A 376 4.25 2.15 -4.33
N LEU A 377 3.37 1.44 -5.05
CA LEU A 377 2.37 2.08 -5.91
C LEU A 377 1.20 2.63 -5.11
N THR A 378 0.70 1.89 -4.11
CA THR A 378 -0.44 2.30 -3.28
C THR A 378 -0.12 3.57 -2.48
N ASP A 379 1.01 3.61 -1.79
CA ASP A 379 1.40 4.73 -0.92
C ASP A 379 2.25 5.79 -1.64
N SER A 380 2.58 5.52 -2.92
CA SER A 380 3.49 6.37 -3.69
C SER A 380 4.89 6.49 -3.06
N ASP A 381 5.39 5.39 -2.49
CA ASP A 381 6.60 5.35 -1.70
C ASP A 381 7.85 5.62 -2.54
N ASN A 382 8.60 6.68 -2.20
CA ASN A 382 9.79 7.09 -2.92
C ASN A 382 11.02 6.28 -2.51
N ASP A 383 11.13 5.91 -1.25
CA ASP A 383 12.25 5.13 -0.71
C ASP A 383 12.27 3.73 -1.32
N ILE A 384 11.10 3.09 -1.42
CA ILE A 384 10.95 1.81 -2.13
C ILE A 384 11.30 1.98 -3.61
N ALA A 385 10.82 3.03 -4.28
CA ALA A 385 11.06 3.23 -5.71
C ALA A 385 12.55 3.40 -6.03
N GLU A 386 13.28 4.16 -5.22
CA GLU A 386 14.73 4.32 -5.41
C GLU A 386 15.50 3.04 -5.10
N ALA A 387 15.11 2.29 -4.06
CA ALA A 387 15.70 1.00 -3.77
C ALA A 387 15.48 0.02 -4.93
N LEU A 388 14.26 -0.09 -5.48
CA LEU A 388 13.95 -0.97 -6.60
C LEU A 388 14.70 -0.57 -7.89
N SER A 389 14.89 0.72 -8.13
CA SER A 389 15.71 1.22 -9.24
C SER A 389 17.15 0.72 -9.11
N ARG A 390 17.77 0.82 -7.93
CA ARG A 390 19.12 0.32 -7.67
C ARG A 390 19.22 -1.20 -7.69
N GLN A 391 18.22 -1.91 -7.17
CA GLN A 391 18.15 -3.38 -7.25
C GLN A 391 18.02 -3.86 -8.69
N THR A 392 17.25 -3.18 -9.51
CA THR A 392 17.14 -3.45 -10.95
C THR A 392 18.50 -3.25 -11.63
N ALA A 393 19.25 -2.20 -11.27
CA ALA A 393 20.59 -1.95 -11.78
C ALA A 393 21.55 -3.11 -11.40
N ALA A 394 21.57 -3.48 -10.11
CA ALA A 394 22.41 -4.59 -9.63
C ALA A 394 22.10 -5.91 -10.35
N ALA A 395 20.82 -6.26 -10.48
CA ALA A 395 20.36 -7.47 -11.14
C ALA A 395 20.68 -7.53 -12.64
N THR A 396 20.82 -6.36 -13.28
CA THR A 396 21.10 -6.26 -14.73
C THR A 396 22.55 -5.94 -15.07
N GLY A 397 23.44 -5.99 -14.07
CA GLY A 397 24.88 -5.73 -14.26
C GLY A 397 25.20 -4.25 -14.49
N GLN A 398 24.27 -3.34 -14.18
CA GLN A 398 24.52 -1.92 -14.16
C GLN A 398 25.07 -1.50 -12.78
N ARG A 399 25.78 -0.38 -12.72
CA ARG A 399 26.18 0.18 -11.44
C ARG A 399 24.93 0.58 -10.64
N ALA A 400 24.83 0.13 -9.39
CA ALA A 400 23.67 0.37 -8.54
C ALA A 400 23.66 1.78 -7.93
N ASP A 401 23.66 2.81 -8.80
CA ASP A 401 23.53 4.23 -8.51
C ASP A 401 22.33 4.83 -9.27
N PHE A 402 22.02 6.10 -9.09
CA PHE A 402 20.89 6.76 -9.76
C PHE A 402 20.96 6.63 -11.29
N ALA A 403 22.11 6.90 -11.87
CA ALA A 403 22.30 6.84 -13.33
C ALA A 403 22.18 5.38 -13.85
N GLY A 404 22.72 4.43 -13.11
CA GLY A 404 22.61 2.99 -13.44
C GLY A 404 21.18 2.49 -13.29
N GLY A 405 20.44 2.96 -12.27
CA GLY A 405 19.02 2.67 -12.10
C GLY A 405 18.20 3.12 -13.30
N GLY A 406 18.37 4.37 -13.73
CA GLY A 406 17.68 4.90 -14.91
C GLY A 406 18.00 4.08 -16.18
N ARG A 407 19.28 3.72 -16.40
CA ARG A 407 19.66 2.85 -17.53
C ARG A 407 19.07 1.45 -17.42
N ALA A 408 19.01 0.89 -16.23
CA ALA A 408 18.43 -0.43 -15.99
C ALA A 408 16.93 -0.45 -16.26
N ILE A 409 16.19 0.57 -15.78
CA ILE A 409 14.77 0.74 -16.09
C ILE A 409 14.59 0.80 -17.60
N ALA A 410 15.22 1.73 -18.30
CA ALA A 410 15.12 1.86 -19.75
C ALA A 410 15.47 0.57 -20.48
N GLY A 411 16.53 -0.12 -20.03
CA GLY A 411 17.00 -1.39 -20.62
C GLY A 411 15.96 -2.51 -20.49
N GLN A 412 15.31 -2.65 -19.33
CA GLN A 412 14.26 -3.66 -19.14
C GLN A 412 13.01 -3.35 -19.95
N LEU A 413 12.58 -2.09 -19.98
CA LEU A 413 11.44 -1.68 -20.79
C LEU A 413 11.67 -1.88 -22.28
N LYS A 414 12.92 -1.65 -22.75
CA LYS A 414 13.32 -1.94 -24.13
C LYS A 414 13.23 -3.44 -24.46
N LYS A 415 13.67 -4.32 -23.55
CA LYS A 415 13.55 -5.78 -23.72
C LYS A 415 12.09 -6.24 -23.82
N LEU A 416 11.16 -5.51 -23.17
CA LEU A 416 9.74 -5.76 -23.26
C LEU A 416 9.10 -5.19 -24.54
N GLY A 417 9.87 -4.52 -25.41
CA GLY A 417 9.39 -3.93 -26.66
C GLY A 417 8.57 -2.66 -26.48
N LEU A 418 8.73 -1.95 -25.35
CA LEU A 418 7.95 -0.77 -25.04
C LEU A 418 8.43 0.49 -25.79
N PRO A 419 7.53 1.44 -26.12
CA PRO A 419 7.87 2.65 -26.89
C PRO A 419 8.60 3.66 -26.00
N LEU A 420 9.93 3.73 -26.09
CA LEU A 420 10.78 4.59 -25.26
C LEU A 420 11.13 5.94 -25.90
N ALA A 421 10.59 6.25 -27.06
CA ALA A 421 10.86 7.54 -27.71
C ALA A 421 10.48 8.70 -26.76
N GLY A 422 11.43 9.63 -26.51
CA GLY A 422 11.25 10.75 -25.60
C GLY A 422 11.34 10.43 -24.10
N ALA A 423 11.41 9.15 -23.71
CA ALA A 423 11.52 8.75 -22.30
C ALA A 423 12.95 8.97 -21.77
N GLN A 424 13.06 9.51 -20.56
CA GLN A 424 14.31 9.70 -19.81
C GLN A 424 14.07 9.35 -18.34
N PHE A 425 14.97 8.55 -17.76
CA PHE A 425 14.91 8.12 -16.36
C PHE A 425 16.17 8.57 -15.63
N HIS A 426 16.02 9.46 -14.67
CA HIS A 426 17.10 9.99 -13.83
C HIS A 426 17.01 9.47 -12.39
N ASP A 427 15.84 8.97 -11.99
CA ASP A 427 15.60 8.30 -10.72
C ASP A 427 14.55 7.18 -10.86
N GLY A 428 14.20 6.54 -9.75
CA GLY A 428 13.16 5.51 -9.72
C GLY A 428 11.79 6.03 -9.28
N SER A 429 11.75 7.18 -8.60
CA SER A 429 10.56 7.71 -7.93
C SER A 429 9.79 8.75 -8.75
N GLY A 430 10.46 9.44 -9.66
CA GLY A 430 9.93 10.59 -10.39
C GLY A 430 10.01 11.91 -9.63
N LEU A 431 10.84 11.99 -8.59
CA LEU A 431 11.15 13.23 -7.88
C LEU A 431 12.08 14.12 -8.72
N ASN A 432 12.89 13.52 -9.57
CA ASN A 432 13.80 14.25 -10.45
C ASN A 432 13.01 14.92 -11.58
N ARG A 433 13.01 16.25 -11.59
CA ARG A 433 12.26 17.02 -12.60
C ARG A 433 12.82 16.89 -14.03
N ALA A 434 13.98 16.25 -14.20
CA ALA A 434 14.55 15.93 -15.51
C ALA A 434 13.97 14.66 -16.13
N ASP A 435 13.26 13.83 -15.36
CA ASP A 435 12.54 12.68 -15.90
C ASP A 435 11.55 13.09 -16.98
N ARG A 436 11.43 12.27 -18.00
CA ARG A 436 10.49 12.48 -19.12
C ARG A 436 9.82 11.18 -19.48
N LEU A 437 8.49 11.16 -19.47
CA LEU A 437 7.67 10.06 -19.97
C LEU A 437 6.59 10.57 -20.91
N THR A 438 6.09 9.68 -21.74
CA THR A 438 4.98 9.95 -22.66
C THR A 438 3.72 9.21 -22.20
N ALA A 439 2.54 9.72 -22.51
CA ALA A 439 1.29 9.03 -22.21
C ALA A 439 1.20 7.69 -22.96
N ASN A 440 1.75 7.60 -24.16
CA ASN A 440 1.86 6.36 -24.94
C ASN A 440 2.71 5.29 -24.20
N LEU A 441 3.82 5.67 -23.57
CA LEU A 441 4.62 4.74 -22.78
C LEU A 441 3.86 4.26 -21.54
N LEU A 442 3.20 5.17 -20.82
CA LEU A 442 2.46 4.82 -19.60
C LEU A 442 1.30 3.87 -19.88
N THR A 443 0.53 4.11 -20.93
CA THR A 443 -0.55 3.20 -21.34
C THR A 443 -0.01 1.86 -21.84
N ALA A 444 1.11 1.84 -22.55
CA ALA A 444 1.78 0.62 -22.96
C ALA A 444 2.30 -0.21 -21.76
N LEU A 445 2.85 0.43 -20.72
CA LEU A 445 3.28 -0.21 -19.47
C LEU A 445 2.10 -0.90 -18.77
N LEU A 446 1.01 -0.18 -18.55
CA LEU A 446 -0.19 -0.68 -17.88
C LEU A 446 -0.85 -1.81 -18.70
N ARG A 447 -0.93 -1.67 -20.03
CA ARG A 447 -1.42 -2.73 -20.90
C ARG A 447 -0.54 -3.99 -20.82
N THR A 448 0.78 -3.82 -20.80
CA THR A 448 1.72 -4.94 -20.65
C THR A 448 1.55 -5.65 -19.30
N ALA A 449 1.23 -4.90 -18.24
CA ALA A 449 0.93 -5.46 -16.93
C ALA A 449 -0.46 -6.16 -16.89
N ALA A 450 -1.38 -5.77 -17.77
CA ALA A 450 -2.69 -6.41 -17.93
C ALA A 450 -2.66 -7.67 -18.80
N ASP A 451 -1.56 -7.94 -19.51
CA ASP A 451 -1.40 -9.10 -20.39
C ASP A 451 -1.49 -10.41 -19.59
N PRO A 452 -2.48 -11.28 -19.86
CA PRO A 452 -2.60 -12.59 -19.20
C PRO A 452 -1.36 -13.49 -19.39
N ALA A 453 -0.61 -13.31 -20.47
CA ALA A 453 0.64 -14.03 -20.72
C ALA A 453 1.81 -13.58 -19.81
N ARG A 454 1.62 -12.51 -19.05
CA ARG A 454 2.64 -11.92 -18.16
C ARG A 454 2.16 -11.79 -16.72
N PRO A 455 1.71 -12.86 -16.06
CA PRO A 455 1.10 -12.81 -14.74
C PRO A 455 2.04 -12.22 -13.67
N GLY A 456 3.35 -12.34 -13.83
CA GLY A 456 4.35 -11.75 -12.94
C GLY A 456 4.37 -10.22 -12.90
N LEU A 457 3.74 -9.54 -13.87
CA LEU A 457 3.60 -8.07 -13.88
C LEU A 457 2.27 -7.58 -13.26
N ARG A 458 1.36 -8.48 -12.92
CA ARG A 458 0.05 -8.13 -12.33
C ARG A 458 0.14 -7.25 -11.07
N PRO A 459 1.17 -7.37 -10.21
CA PRO A 459 1.35 -6.47 -9.06
C PRO A 459 1.39 -4.98 -9.42
N VAL A 460 1.74 -4.63 -10.65
CA VAL A 460 1.66 -3.24 -11.14
C VAL A 460 0.21 -2.74 -11.13
N LEU A 461 -0.77 -3.57 -11.47
CA LEU A 461 -2.19 -3.19 -11.51
C LEU A 461 -2.84 -3.30 -10.13
N THR A 462 -2.54 -4.37 -9.37
CA THR A 462 -3.14 -4.59 -8.04
C THR A 462 -2.63 -3.58 -7.02
N GLY A 463 -1.41 -3.07 -7.19
CA GLY A 463 -0.82 -2.01 -6.37
C GLY A 463 -1.31 -0.59 -6.69
N LEU A 464 -2.02 -0.36 -7.80
CA LEU A 464 -2.59 0.96 -8.07
C LEU A 464 -3.62 1.33 -6.99
N PRO A 465 -3.56 2.56 -6.43
CA PRO A 465 -4.59 3.08 -5.55
C PRO A 465 -5.98 2.94 -6.14
N VAL A 466 -6.94 2.58 -5.30
CA VAL A 466 -8.36 2.44 -5.67
C VAL A 466 -9.11 3.70 -5.25
N ALA A 467 -9.77 4.33 -6.20
CA ALA A 467 -10.59 5.53 -5.98
C ALA A 467 -11.57 5.35 -4.82
N GLY A 468 -11.51 6.24 -3.83
CA GLY A 468 -12.36 6.23 -2.63
C GLY A 468 -11.99 5.20 -1.57
N PHE A 469 -10.89 4.38 -1.74
CA PHE A 469 -10.62 3.28 -0.81
C PHE A 469 -9.17 3.17 -0.35
N THR A 470 -8.17 3.28 -1.23
CA THR A 470 -6.79 2.97 -0.85
C THR A 470 -5.78 4.02 -1.29
N GLY A 471 -4.68 4.12 -0.52
CA GLY A 471 -3.50 4.88 -0.86
C GLY A 471 -3.79 6.34 -1.19
N THR A 472 -3.12 6.88 -2.20
CA THR A 472 -3.24 8.29 -2.60
C THR A 472 -4.60 8.65 -3.22
N LEU A 473 -5.50 7.70 -3.41
CA LEU A 473 -6.88 7.93 -3.89
C LEU A 473 -7.94 7.68 -2.81
N ALA A 474 -7.56 7.37 -1.56
CA ALA A 474 -8.50 7.02 -0.49
C ALA A 474 -9.56 8.12 -0.23
N ASP A 475 -9.14 9.38 -0.23
CA ASP A 475 -10.00 10.55 0.04
C ASP A 475 -10.47 11.25 -1.25
N ARG A 476 -10.23 10.64 -2.42
CA ARG A 476 -10.64 11.16 -3.73
C ARG A 476 -11.82 10.36 -4.27
N TYR A 477 -12.63 10.94 -5.15
CA TYR A 477 -13.81 10.30 -5.78
C TYR A 477 -14.97 9.96 -4.81
N ALA A 478 -14.95 10.42 -3.57
CA ALA A 478 -15.96 10.04 -2.57
C ALA A 478 -17.40 10.47 -2.92
N ALA A 479 -17.56 11.53 -3.74
CA ALA A 479 -18.84 12.03 -4.21
C ALA A 479 -19.18 11.55 -5.63
N ASP A 480 -18.27 10.87 -6.32
CA ASP A 480 -18.35 10.55 -7.73
C ASP A 480 -18.69 9.06 -7.94
N GLY A 481 -19.39 8.74 -9.01
CA GLY A 481 -19.74 7.35 -9.36
C GLY A 481 -18.55 6.45 -9.75
N ALA A 482 -17.30 6.96 -9.65
CA ALA A 482 -16.08 6.25 -10.02
C ALA A 482 -15.37 5.56 -8.83
N ALA A 483 -15.90 5.72 -7.60
CA ALA A 483 -15.37 5.03 -6.42
C ALA A 483 -15.35 3.51 -6.65
N GLY A 484 -14.17 2.89 -6.43
CA GLY A 484 -13.94 1.46 -6.68
C GLY A 484 -13.71 1.07 -8.14
N LEU A 485 -14.06 1.91 -9.12
CA LEU A 485 -13.91 1.63 -10.55
C LEU A 485 -12.57 2.11 -11.11
N VAL A 486 -12.12 3.30 -10.71
CA VAL A 486 -10.83 3.86 -11.12
C VAL A 486 -9.74 3.30 -10.21
N ARG A 487 -8.68 2.78 -10.81
CA ARG A 487 -7.41 2.41 -10.17
C ARG A 487 -6.29 3.16 -10.85
N ALA A 488 -5.61 4.06 -10.15
CA ALA A 488 -4.62 4.90 -10.79
C ALA A 488 -3.47 5.32 -9.89
N LYS A 489 -2.29 5.44 -10.49
CA LYS A 489 -1.14 6.09 -9.87
C LYS A 489 -1.24 7.59 -10.09
N THR A 490 -1.09 8.34 -9.02
CA THR A 490 -1.03 9.79 -9.03
C THR A 490 0.40 10.30 -9.15
N GLY A 491 0.59 11.46 -9.74
CA GLY A 491 1.86 12.17 -9.71
C GLY A 491 1.63 13.66 -9.49
N THR A 492 2.38 14.25 -8.56
CA THR A 492 2.29 15.68 -8.25
C THR A 492 3.69 16.23 -7.94
N LEU A 493 4.06 17.27 -8.63
CA LEU A 493 5.16 18.18 -8.30
C LEU A 493 4.67 19.60 -8.52
N THR A 494 5.39 20.59 -8.04
CA THR A 494 5.03 21.99 -8.31
C THR A 494 4.87 22.22 -9.82
N GLY A 495 3.67 22.60 -10.25
CA GLY A 495 3.33 22.82 -11.65
C GLY A 495 3.11 21.56 -12.49
N VAL A 496 3.03 20.37 -11.88
CA VAL A 496 2.83 19.08 -12.57
C VAL A 496 1.77 18.27 -11.85
N ASN A 497 0.76 17.84 -12.60
CA ASN A 497 -0.26 16.90 -12.13
C ASN A 497 -0.43 15.78 -13.16
N THR A 498 -0.38 14.54 -12.72
CA THR A 498 -0.47 13.37 -13.59
C THR A 498 -1.34 12.28 -12.96
N LEU A 499 -2.01 11.51 -13.81
CA LEU A 499 -2.83 10.37 -13.40
C LEU A 499 -2.76 9.29 -14.49
N ALA A 500 -2.33 8.08 -14.14
CA ALA A 500 -2.25 6.97 -15.07
C ALA A 500 -2.77 5.69 -14.42
N GLY A 501 -3.64 4.97 -15.10
CA GLY A 501 -4.29 3.81 -14.49
C GLY A 501 -5.26 3.08 -15.39
N THR A 502 -6.21 2.42 -14.76
CA THR A 502 -7.27 1.64 -15.40
C THR A 502 -8.64 2.02 -14.86
N THR A 503 -9.65 1.85 -15.67
CA THR A 503 -11.05 1.91 -15.25
C THR A 503 -11.88 0.93 -16.07
N VAL A 504 -13.04 0.55 -15.56
CA VAL A 504 -14.03 -0.21 -16.32
C VAL A 504 -15.12 0.77 -16.76
N ASP A 505 -15.40 0.80 -18.05
CA ASP A 505 -16.47 1.64 -18.60
C ASP A 505 -17.86 1.03 -18.39
N ARG A 506 -18.91 1.76 -18.80
CA ARG A 506 -20.30 1.31 -18.66
C ARG A 506 -20.59 0.00 -19.42
N ASP A 507 -19.85 -0.28 -20.49
CA ASP A 507 -20.02 -1.47 -21.32
C ASP A 507 -19.21 -2.67 -20.81
N GLY A 508 -18.51 -2.52 -19.65
CA GLY A 508 -17.68 -3.56 -19.03
C GLY A 508 -16.29 -3.69 -19.65
N ARG A 509 -15.87 -2.77 -20.53
CA ARG A 509 -14.52 -2.79 -21.12
C ARG A 509 -13.50 -2.26 -20.13
N LEU A 510 -12.38 -2.94 -19.99
CA LEU A 510 -11.24 -2.43 -19.25
C LEU A 510 -10.48 -1.42 -20.11
N LEU A 511 -10.45 -0.18 -19.67
CA LEU A 511 -9.71 0.91 -20.28
C LEU A 511 -8.43 1.17 -19.51
N VAL A 512 -7.35 1.43 -20.25
CA VAL A 512 -6.08 1.95 -19.71
C VAL A 512 -5.97 3.41 -20.12
N PHE A 513 -5.58 4.28 -19.20
CA PHE A 513 -5.46 5.70 -19.49
C PHE A 513 -4.19 6.31 -18.88
N ALA A 514 -3.72 7.40 -19.48
CA ALA A 514 -2.68 8.26 -18.93
C ALA A 514 -2.98 9.71 -19.28
N PHE A 515 -3.03 10.56 -18.25
CA PHE A 515 -3.25 12.00 -18.33
C PHE A 515 -2.08 12.71 -17.68
N LEU A 516 -1.43 13.61 -18.43
CA LEU A 516 -0.25 14.36 -18.00
C LEU A 516 -0.53 15.84 -18.19
N ALA A 517 -0.32 16.66 -17.17
CA ALA A 517 -0.50 18.11 -17.20
C ALA A 517 0.74 18.81 -16.62
N ASP A 518 1.24 19.82 -17.32
CA ASP A 518 2.42 20.59 -16.98
C ASP A 518 2.11 22.09 -17.08
N GLY A 519 2.67 22.90 -16.18
CA GLY A 519 2.35 24.31 -16.06
C GLY A 519 1.06 24.58 -15.27
N THR A 520 0.63 23.62 -14.43
CA THR A 520 -0.54 23.79 -13.55
C THR A 520 -0.23 24.81 -12.45
N THR A 521 -1.16 25.74 -12.20
CA THR A 521 -1.00 26.80 -11.19
C THR A 521 -1.70 26.51 -9.88
N ASP A 522 -2.78 25.73 -9.93
CA ASP A 522 -3.53 25.23 -8.77
C ASP A 522 -3.52 23.69 -8.78
N PRO A 523 -2.71 23.05 -7.91
CA PRO A 523 -2.62 21.59 -7.88
C PRO A 523 -3.94 20.88 -7.55
N GLN A 524 -4.79 21.49 -6.72
CA GLN A 524 -6.08 20.88 -6.35
C GLN A 524 -7.09 20.95 -7.49
N ALA A 525 -7.18 22.11 -8.16
CA ALA A 525 -8.04 22.26 -9.33
C ALA A 525 -7.62 21.30 -10.45
N ALA A 526 -6.30 21.21 -10.74
CA ALA A 526 -5.76 20.29 -11.72
C ALA A 526 -6.05 18.82 -11.36
N GLN A 527 -5.91 18.45 -10.08
CA GLN A 527 -6.24 17.12 -9.60
C GLN A 527 -7.73 16.82 -9.81
N SER A 528 -8.63 17.75 -9.48
CA SER A 528 -10.07 17.58 -9.67
C SER A 528 -10.46 17.44 -11.14
N ALA A 529 -9.81 18.18 -12.03
CA ALA A 529 -10.01 18.06 -13.48
C ALA A 529 -9.60 16.67 -14.00
N LEU A 530 -8.46 16.13 -13.55
CA LEU A 530 -8.02 14.78 -13.89
C LEU A 530 -8.97 13.71 -13.33
N ASP A 531 -9.48 13.90 -12.11
CA ASP A 531 -10.46 12.99 -11.49
C ASP A 531 -11.78 12.97 -12.25
N THR A 532 -12.28 14.14 -12.63
CA THR A 532 -13.49 14.29 -13.47
C THR A 532 -13.32 13.57 -14.81
N THR A 533 -12.14 13.72 -15.43
CA THR A 533 -11.83 13.06 -16.71
C THR A 533 -11.84 11.53 -16.55
N ALA A 534 -11.22 10.99 -15.49
CA ALA A 534 -11.21 9.55 -15.21
C ALA A 534 -12.61 9.03 -14.82
N THR A 535 -13.39 9.80 -14.04
CA THR A 535 -14.78 9.48 -13.71
C THR A 535 -15.66 9.39 -14.97
N THR A 536 -15.44 10.31 -15.88
CA THR A 536 -16.19 10.33 -17.15
C THR A 536 -15.90 9.09 -17.98
N LEU A 537 -14.65 8.59 -18.02
CA LEU A 537 -14.32 7.32 -18.67
C LEU A 537 -15.10 6.15 -18.08
N SER A 538 -15.23 6.09 -16.74
CA SER A 538 -15.95 4.98 -16.07
C SER A 538 -17.45 5.01 -16.32
N SER A 539 -18.03 6.17 -16.58
CA SER A 539 -19.45 6.35 -16.81
C SER A 539 -19.85 6.38 -18.29
N CYS A 540 -18.87 6.39 -19.19
CA CYS A 540 -19.08 6.49 -20.63
C CYS A 540 -19.39 5.12 -21.25
N GLY A 541 -20.44 5.03 -22.06
CA GLY A 541 -20.63 4.00 -23.09
C GLY A 541 -20.17 4.53 -24.44
N CYS A 542 -18.94 5.08 -24.50
CA CYS A 542 -18.42 5.80 -25.67
C CYS A 542 -17.77 4.83 -26.67
N ALA A 543 -17.88 5.12 -27.97
CA ALA A 543 -17.28 4.33 -29.04
C ALA A 543 -15.96 4.95 -29.54
#